data_2f0d5284a9e9e8f0c3320a9b06ed2cb5
#
_entry.id   2f0d5284a9e9e8f0c3320a9b06ed2cb5
#
_cell.length_a   1.000
_cell.length_b   1.000
_cell.length_c   1.000
_cell.angle_alpha   90.00
_cell.angle_beta   90.00
_cell.angle_gamma   90.00
#
_symmetry.space_group_name_H-M   'P 1'
#
loop_
_entity.id
_entity.type
_entity.pdbx_description
1 polymer ?
#
loop_
_entity_poly.entity_id
_entity_poly.type
_entity_poly.pdbx_seq_one_letter_code
_entity_poly.pdbx_strand_id
1 'polypeptide(L)'
;MPVGVRPDADYANRPDLLTSDVPSEGTMTARGVARIYCAASEHRATGRRHHMNRPVTDIDPRFSDPGSLAVGWTETRQVIETAELFWICTVRADGRPHVTPLVAVWLDGAIHFSTGPGEQKTVNLRSNPHVILITGCNNWEDGLDIVVEGDAVQVTDDAMLQRLAEAWTDKWDGRWQYEARDGRFHHLAGEALVFSVRPNKVLAFGKGAFSQTRHWF
;
A
#
# COMPACT_ATOMS: atom_id res chain seq x y z
N MET A 1 -29.30 7.29 -5.55
CA MET A 1 -28.37 8.43 -5.55
C MET A 1 -27.12 8.00 -4.80
N PRO A 2 -25.92 8.00 -5.36
CA PRO A 2 -24.73 7.60 -4.66
C PRO A 2 -24.28 8.76 -3.76
N VAL A 3 -24.16 8.54 -2.47
CA VAL A 3 -23.50 9.47 -1.55
C VAL A 3 -21.99 9.24 -1.71
N GLY A 4 -21.39 9.97 -2.63
CA GLY A 4 -19.94 10.10 -2.70
C GLY A 4 -19.48 10.92 -1.51
N VAL A 5 -18.64 10.35 -0.66
CA VAL A 5 -17.89 11.10 0.35
C VAL A 5 -16.93 12.01 -0.41
N ARG A 6 -17.25 13.29 -0.49
CA ARG A 6 -16.30 14.32 -0.94
C ARG A 6 -15.36 14.59 0.23
N PRO A 7 -14.05 14.68 0.02
CA PRO A 7 -13.17 15.33 0.98
C PRO A 7 -13.64 16.79 1.13
N ASP A 8 -13.59 17.30 2.34
CA ASP A 8 -14.04 18.63 2.68
C ASP A 8 -13.56 19.71 1.71
N ALA A 9 -14.50 20.55 1.28
CA ALA A 9 -14.30 21.64 0.33
C ALA A 9 -13.45 22.81 0.89
N ASP A 10 -12.87 22.68 2.07
CA ASP A 10 -12.03 23.71 2.71
C ASP A 10 -10.55 23.70 2.29
N TYR A 11 -10.14 22.76 1.45
CA TYR A 11 -8.75 22.74 0.96
C TYR A 11 -8.49 23.71 -0.20
N ALA A 12 -9.54 24.27 -0.80
CA ALA A 12 -9.43 25.14 -1.99
C ALA A 12 -9.33 26.63 -1.67
N ASN A 13 -9.39 27.05 -0.40
CA ASN A 13 -9.50 28.49 -0.04
C ASN A 13 -8.49 28.91 1.06
N ARG A 14 -7.19 28.66 0.85
CA ARG A 14 -6.13 29.32 1.63
C ARG A 14 -5.26 30.15 0.69
N PRO A 15 -5.45 31.49 0.65
CA PRO A 15 -4.69 32.38 -0.23
C PRO A 15 -3.24 32.66 0.20
N ASP A 16 -2.75 32.08 1.28
CA ASP A 16 -1.54 32.60 1.98
C ASP A 16 -0.28 31.75 1.75
N LEU A 17 -0.27 30.76 0.83
CA LEU A 17 0.91 29.92 0.56
C LEU A 17 1.58 30.18 -0.81
N LEU A 18 1.30 31.30 -1.47
CA LEU A 18 1.90 31.68 -2.76
C LEU A 18 2.79 32.92 -2.66
N THR A 19 3.59 33.09 -1.62
CA THR A 19 4.72 34.05 -1.66
C THR A 19 5.84 33.59 -0.74
N SER A 20 6.84 32.91 -1.29
CA SER A 20 8.23 33.06 -0.87
C SER A 20 9.18 32.40 -1.89
N ASP A 21 9.91 33.26 -2.57
CA ASP A 21 11.28 33.13 -3.06
C ASP A 21 11.71 31.81 -3.71
N VAL A 22 11.71 31.82 -5.04
CA VAL A 22 12.50 30.92 -5.86
C VAL A 22 13.93 31.46 -5.91
N PRO A 23 14.95 30.77 -5.36
CA PRO A 23 16.33 31.08 -5.62
C PRO A 23 16.70 30.64 -7.04
N SER A 24 17.35 31.55 -7.79
CA SER A 24 17.87 31.32 -9.12
C SER A 24 18.93 30.22 -9.18
N GLU A 25 18.80 29.41 -10.20
CA GLU A 25 19.82 28.59 -10.90
C GLU A 25 21.07 28.16 -10.11
N GLY A 26 21.04 26.95 -9.58
CA GLY A 26 22.21 26.16 -9.22
C GLY A 26 22.09 24.76 -9.84
N THR A 27 23.00 24.46 -10.75
CA THR A 27 23.09 23.13 -11.42
C THR A 27 23.21 22.01 -10.41
N MET A 28 22.12 21.26 -10.18
CA MET A 28 22.14 20.08 -9.34
C MET A 28 22.69 18.89 -10.11
N THR A 29 23.87 18.45 -9.71
CA THR A 29 24.47 17.21 -10.20
C THR A 29 23.71 15.99 -9.68
N ALA A 30 23.61 14.93 -10.48
CA ALA A 30 22.85 13.70 -10.26
C ALA A 30 23.19 12.87 -8.98
N ARG A 31 24.00 13.40 -8.06
CA ARG A 31 24.38 12.76 -6.78
C ARG A 31 23.52 13.15 -5.56
N GLY A 32 22.57 14.05 -5.70
CA GLY A 32 21.79 14.62 -4.58
C GLY A 32 20.50 13.86 -4.23
N VAL A 33 19.96 13.06 -5.12
CA VAL A 33 18.61 12.49 -4.96
C VAL A 33 18.59 11.15 -4.17
N ALA A 34 19.73 10.47 -4.04
CA ALA A 34 19.84 9.19 -3.33
C ALA A 34 19.79 9.28 -1.79
N ARG A 35 19.67 10.48 -1.21
CA ARG A 35 19.85 10.69 0.24
C ARG A 35 18.58 11.00 1.05
N ILE A 36 17.42 11.04 0.43
CA ILE A 36 16.14 11.38 1.11
C ILE A 36 15.40 10.15 1.66
N TYR A 37 15.81 8.93 1.29
CA TYR A 37 15.14 7.70 1.74
C TYR A 37 15.81 6.95 2.90
N CYS A 38 16.80 7.53 3.57
CA CYS A 38 17.55 6.84 4.63
C CYS A 38 17.55 7.64 5.94
N ALA A 39 16.39 7.79 6.59
CA ALA A 39 16.30 8.13 8.00
C ALA A 39 15.10 7.40 8.64
N ALA A 40 15.19 6.08 8.73
CA ALA A 40 14.29 5.30 9.58
C ALA A 40 14.92 5.18 10.96
N SER A 41 14.25 5.73 11.96
CA SER A 41 14.57 5.63 13.37
C SER A 41 14.60 4.17 13.83
N GLU A 42 15.72 3.77 14.47
CA GLU A 42 15.85 2.49 15.15
C GLU A 42 14.92 2.45 16.38
N HIS A 43 13.75 1.85 16.25
CA HIS A 43 12.95 1.42 17.39
C HIS A 43 13.19 -0.07 17.62
N ARG A 44 13.84 -0.40 18.72
CA ARG A 44 14.00 -1.78 19.24
C ARG A 44 12.62 -2.32 19.61
N ALA A 45 12.03 -3.14 18.77
CA ALA A 45 10.89 -3.97 19.12
C ALA A 45 11.38 -5.33 19.62
N THR A 46 11.27 -5.55 20.94
CA THR A 46 11.34 -6.89 21.56
C THR A 46 9.98 -7.55 21.40
N GLY A 47 9.78 -8.34 20.36
CA GLY A 47 8.55 -9.09 20.10
C GLY A 47 8.86 -10.45 19.50
N ARG A 48 8.20 -11.50 20.00
CA ARG A 48 8.24 -12.90 19.57
C ARG A 48 8.44 -13.01 18.05
N ARG A 49 9.51 -13.66 17.61
CA ARG A 49 9.75 -14.01 16.21
C ARG A 49 8.67 -14.98 15.75
N HIS A 50 7.59 -14.48 15.19
CA HIS A 50 6.79 -15.27 14.25
C HIS A 50 7.71 -15.60 13.08
N HIS A 51 7.85 -16.87 12.77
CA HIS A 51 8.50 -17.34 11.54
C HIS A 51 7.69 -16.74 10.37
N MET A 52 8.09 -15.54 9.91
CA MET A 52 7.59 -15.03 8.65
C MET A 52 8.14 -15.94 7.56
N ASN A 53 7.25 -16.65 6.88
CA ASN A 53 7.60 -17.51 5.75
C ASN A 53 8.34 -16.63 4.73
N ARG A 54 9.64 -16.88 4.57
CA ARG A 54 10.45 -16.15 3.59
C ARG A 54 10.05 -16.68 2.22
N PRO A 55 9.60 -15.84 1.27
CA PRO A 55 9.16 -16.32 -0.02
C PRO A 55 10.32 -16.94 -0.81
N VAL A 56 9.99 -17.84 -1.72
CA VAL A 56 10.89 -18.26 -2.78
C VAL A 56 10.95 -17.13 -3.81
N THR A 57 12.15 -16.62 -4.08
CA THR A 57 12.36 -15.48 -4.99
C THR A 57 13.09 -15.96 -6.24
N ASP A 58 12.56 -15.63 -7.40
CA ASP A 58 13.18 -15.89 -8.69
C ASP A 58 12.98 -14.71 -9.67
N ILE A 59 13.88 -14.58 -10.65
CA ILE A 59 13.74 -13.64 -11.77
C ILE A 59 13.07 -14.36 -12.95
N ASP A 60 12.17 -13.66 -13.64
CA ASP A 60 11.64 -14.16 -14.90
C ASP A 60 12.52 -13.71 -16.08
N PRO A 61 13.38 -14.59 -16.64
CA PRO A 61 14.33 -14.20 -17.67
C PRO A 61 13.66 -13.85 -19.01
N ARG A 62 12.39 -14.18 -19.19
CA ARG A 62 11.63 -13.86 -20.42
C ARG A 62 11.28 -12.38 -20.49
N PHE A 63 11.19 -11.72 -19.32
CA PHE A 63 10.75 -10.34 -19.16
C PHE A 63 11.76 -9.52 -18.35
N SER A 64 13.04 -9.85 -18.47
CA SER A 64 14.13 -9.13 -17.79
C SER A 64 15.28 -8.92 -18.74
N ASP A 65 16.01 -7.84 -18.58
CA ASP A 65 17.22 -7.57 -19.35
C ASP A 65 18.28 -8.63 -19.08
N PRO A 66 19.12 -8.99 -20.08
CA PRO A 66 20.20 -9.93 -19.87
C PRO A 66 21.14 -9.47 -18.75
N GLY A 67 21.35 -10.33 -17.76
CA GLY A 67 22.23 -10.05 -16.62
C GLY A 67 21.58 -9.28 -15.47
N SER A 68 20.30 -8.90 -15.55
CA SER A 68 19.55 -8.34 -14.43
C SER A 68 19.47 -9.33 -13.27
N LEU A 69 19.42 -8.79 -12.05
CA LEU A 69 19.28 -9.57 -10.83
C LEU A 69 17.85 -9.45 -10.29
N ALA A 70 17.40 -10.49 -9.59
CA ALA A 70 16.13 -10.46 -8.87
C ALA A 70 16.18 -9.41 -7.76
N VAL A 71 15.11 -8.63 -7.62
CA VAL A 71 14.90 -7.73 -6.49
C VAL A 71 14.69 -8.56 -5.22
N GLY A 72 15.43 -8.26 -4.15
CA GLY A 72 15.33 -8.98 -2.89
C GLY A 72 13.98 -8.77 -2.19
N TRP A 73 13.46 -9.80 -1.49
CA TRP A 73 12.21 -9.66 -0.74
C TRP A 73 12.23 -8.53 0.28
N THR A 74 13.36 -8.29 0.95
CA THR A 74 13.48 -7.20 1.92
C THR A 74 13.24 -5.83 1.27
N GLU A 75 13.78 -5.59 0.09
CA GLU A 75 13.58 -4.36 -0.66
C GLU A 75 12.13 -4.23 -1.15
N THR A 76 11.59 -5.30 -1.77
CA THR A 76 10.19 -5.36 -2.20
C THR A 76 9.24 -5.08 -1.04
N ARG A 77 9.46 -5.71 0.12
CA ARG A 77 8.65 -5.50 1.32
C ARG A 77 8.74 -4.07 1.84
N GLN A 78 9.92 -3.47 1.81
CA GLN A 78 10.09 -2.08 2.25
C GLN A 78 9.24 -1.12 1.42
N VAL A 79 9.17 -1.31 0.10
CA VAL A 79 8.27 -0.49 -0.75
C VAL A 79 6.81 -0.69 -0.36
N ILE A 80 6.37 -1.93 -0.09
CA ILE A 80 5.00 -2.22 0.37
C ILE A 80 4.71 -1.53 1.71
N GLU A 81 5.64 -1.61 2.67
CA GLU A 81 5.49 -1.02 4.02
C GLU A 81 5.38 0.50 3.98
N THR A 82 6.18 1.14 3.13
CA THR A 82 6.27 2.60 3.05
C THR A 82 5.29 3.24 2.06
N ALA A 83 4.67 2.46 1.17
CA ALA A 83 3.73 2.97 0.18
C ALA A 83 2.54 3.66 0.84
N GLU A 84 2.30 4.91 0.50
CA GLU A 84 1.15 5.69 0.99
C GLU A 84 -0.14 5.31 0.27
N LEU A 85 -0.05 4.91 -1.00
CA LEU A 85 -1.20 4.63 -1.85
C LEU A 85 -1.06 3.27 -2.52
N PHE A 86 -2.18 2.53 -2.53
CA PHE A 86 -2.36 1.33 -3.33
C PHE A 86 -3.55 1.49 -4.26
N TRP A 87 -3.50 0.79 -5.40
CA TRP A 87 -4.65 0.55 -6.25
C TRP A 87 -5.11 -0.88 -6.02
N ILE A 88 -6.35 -1.06 -5.52
CA ILE A 88 -6.94 -2.39 -5.40
C ILE A 88 -7.78 -2.71 -6.63
N CYS A 89 -7.53 -3.87 -7.22
CA CYS A 89 -8.35 -4.45 -8.27
C CYS A 89 -9.23 -5.55 -7.69
N THR A 90 -10.53 -5.45 -7.89
CA THR A 90 -11.55 -6.47 -7.57
C THR A 90 -12.36 -6.79 -8.81
N VAL A 91 -13.15 -7.86 -8.80
CA VAL A 91 -13.93 -8.29 -9.96
C VAL A 91 -15.43 -8.19 -9.64
N ARG A 92 -16.19 -7.50 -10.49
CA ARG A 92 -17.64 -7.43 -10.40
C ARG A 92 -18.29 -8.76 -10.76
N ALA A 93 -19.55 -8.95 -10.38
CA ALA A 93 -20.30 -10.17 -10.68
C ALA A 93 -20.44 -10.47 -12.20
N ASP A 94 -20.35 -9.43 -13.04
CA ASP A 94 -20.36 -9.56 -14.51
C ASP A 94 -18.97 -9.86 -15.10
N GLY A 95 -17.95 -10.06 -14.25
CA GLY A 95 -16.56 -10.32 -14.65
C GLY A 95 -15.74 -9.05 -14.97
N ARG A 96 -16.33 -7.85 -14.92
CA ARG A 96 -15.61 -6.61 -15.19
C ARG A 96 -14.65 -6.27 -14.03
N PRO A 97 -13.38 -5.97 -14.32
CA PRO A 97 -12.46 -5.44 -13.31
C PRO A 97 -12.94 -4.10 -12.76
N HIS A 98 -12.73 -3.90 -11.47
CA HIS A 98 -13.02 -2.66 -10.76
C HIS A 98 -11.80 -2.24 -9.96
N VAL A 99 -11.24 -1.07 -10.24
CA VAL A 99 -10.01 -0.55 -9.64
C VAL A 99 -10.31 0.74 -8.91
N THR A 100 -9.81 0.87 -7.67
CA THR A 100 -9.89 2.11 -6.89
C THR A 100 -8.60 2.32 -6.09
N PRO A 101 -8.19 3.59 -5.84
CA PRO A 101 -7.12 3.88 -4.90
C PRO A 101 -7.59 3.66 -3.46
N LEU A 102 -6.66 3.32 -2.59
CA LEU A 102 -6.88 3.22 -1.15
C LEU A 102 -5.57 3.35 -0.36
N VAL A 103 -5.69 3.69 0.92
CA VAL A 103 -4.60 3.63 1.88
C VAL A 103 -4.58 2.25 2.55
N ALA A 104 -3.38 1.73 2.83
CA ALA A 104 -3.23 0.42 3.46
C ALA A 104 -2.02 0.38 4.39
N VAL A 105 -2.01 -0.55 5.34
CA VAL A 105 -0.88 -0.83 6.21
C VAL A 105 -0.38 -2.26 6.01
N TRP A 106 0.92 -2.46 6.19
CA TRP A 106 1.53 -3.79 6.25
C TRP A 106 1.72 -4.16 7.73
N LEU A 107 1.10 -5.25 8.14
CA LEU A 107 1.24 -5.79 9.51
C LEU A 107 1.17 -7.32 9.47
N ASP A 108 2.00 -8.00 10.26
CA ASP A 108 2.00 -9.47 10.43
C ASP A 108 2.05 -10.26 9.10
N GLY A 109 2.77 -9.73 8.09
CA GLY A 109 2.94 -10.41 6.81
C GLY A 109 1.72 -10.31 5.87
N ALA A 110 0.87 -9.32 6.07
CA ALA A 110 -0.30 -9.03 5.23
C ALA A 110 -0.46 -7.54 4.98
N ILE A 111 -1.09 -7.19 3.86
CA ILE A 111 -1.60 -5.84 3.59
C ILE A 111 -3.01 -5.76 4.16
N HIS A 112 -3.30 -4.70 4.91
CA HIS A 112 -4.62 -4.45 5.47
C HIS A 112 -5.17 -3.14 4.91
N PHE A 113 -6.45 -3.16 4.51
CA PHE A 113 -7.16 -1.98 4.03
C PHE A 113 -8.56 -1.90 4.64
N SER A 114 -9.12 -0.69 4.68
CA SER A 114 -10.48 -0.45 5.13
C SER A 114 -11.37 0.05 3.98
N THR A 115 -12.67 -0.22 4.07
CA THR A 115 -13.64 0.17 3.05
C THR A 115 -15.05 0.24 3.63
N GLY A 116 -15.86 1.19 3.15
CA GLY A 116 -17.26 1.29 3.53
C GLY A 116 -18.07 0.06 3.12
N PRO A 117 -19.06 -0.38 3.92
CA PRO A 117 -19.84 -1.60 3.66
C PRO A 117 -20.67 -1.54 2.36
N GLY A 118 -20.98 -0.35 1.87
CA GLY A 118 -21.73 -0.11 0.62
C GLY A 118 -20.87 0.16 -0.61
N GLU A 119 -19.55 0.22 -0.47
CA GLU A 119 -18.67 0.47 -1.60
C GLU A 119 -18.61 -0.71 -2.58
N GLN A 120 -18.40 -0.43 -3.88
CA GLN A 120 -18.41 -1.45 -4.94
C GLN A 120 -17.39 -2.56 -4.69
N LYS A 121 -16.19 -2.25 -4.19
CA LYS A 121 -15.18 -3.25 -3.85
C LYS A 121 -15.66 -4.20 -2.74
N THR A 122 -16.36 -3.69 -1.73
CA THR A 122 -16.97 -4.52 -0.67
C THR A 122 -18.05 -5.44 -1.25
N VAL A 123 -18.87 -4.92 -2.16
CA VAL A 123 -19.90 -5.75 -2.85
C VAL A 123 -19.22 -6.87 -3.65
N ASN A 124 -18.15 -6.57 -4.36
CA ASN A 124 -17.39 -7.55 -5.14
C ASN A 124 -16.80 -8.66 -4.25
N LEU A 125 -16.20 -8.26 -3.11
CA LEU A 125 -15.53 -9.19 -2.17
C LEU A 125 -16.48 -10.19 -1.50
N ARG A 126 -17.78 -9.92 -1.46
CA ARG A 126 -18.77 -10.88 -0.95
C ARG A 126 -18.86 -12.16 -1.78
N SER A 127 -18.57 -12.08 -3.07
CA SER A 127 -18.66 -13.19 -4.01
C SER A 127 -17.32 -13.65 -4.56
N ASN A 128 -16.31 -12.78 -4.57
CA ASN A 128 -14.99 -13.10 -5.07
C ASN A 128 -13.92 -12.43 -4.21
N PRO A 129 -13.17 -13.20 -3.37
CA PRO A 129 -12.15 -12.66 -2.50
C PRO A 129 -10.83 -12.35 -3.22
N HIS A 130 -10.64 -12.81 -4.46
CA HIS A 130 -9.40 -12.62 -5.19
C HIS A 130 -9.16 -11.16 -5.52
N VAL A 131 -8.00 -10.64 -5.12
CA VAL A 131 -7.63 -9.24 -5.33
C VAL A 131 -6.20 -9.12 -5.84
N ILE A 132 -5.95 -7.98 -6.47
CA ILE A 132 -4.62 -7.47 -6.74
C ILE A 132 -4.48 -6.12 -6.06
N LEU A 133 -3.39 -5.92 -5.32
CA LEU A 133 -2.98 -4.61 -4.81
C LEU A 133 -1.72 -4.17 -5.55
N ILE A 134 -1.74 -2.94 -6.06
CA ILE A 134 -0.65 -2.39 -6.86
C ILE A 134 -0.14 -1.14 -6.17
N THR A 135 1.18 -0.99 -6.09
CA THR A 135 1.86 0.25 -5.71
C THR A 135 3.12 0.41 -6.52
N GLY A 136 3.67 1.62 -6.54
CA GLY A 136 4.89 1.92 -7.26
C GLY A 136 5.07 3.40 -7.49
N CYS A 137 6.05 3.77 -8.32
CA CYS A 137 6.30 5.15 -8.69
C CYS A 137 5.95 5.40 -10.16
N ASN A 138 5.41 6.57 -10.45
CA ASN A 138 5.06 6.98 -11.81
C ASN A 138 6.28 7.54 -12.57
N ASN A 139 7.41 6.84 -12.49
CA ASN A 139 8.64 7.12 -13.18
C ASN A 139 9.02 5.90 -14.03
N TRP A 140 9.45 6.12 -15.27
CA TRP A 140 9.80 5.03 -16.18
C TRP A 140 11.23 4.52 -15.98
N GLU A 141 12.17 5.42 -15.67
CA GLU A 141 13.61 5.12 -15.70
C GLU A 141 14.16 4.59 -14.37
N ASP A 142 13.43 4.82 -13.26
CA ASP A 142 13.91 4.48 -11.92
C ASP A 142 12.75 4.07 -10.99
N GLY A 143 13.04 3.21 -10.04
CA GLY A 143 12.10 2.76 -9.02
C GLY A 143 11.62 1.31 -9.20
N LEU A 144 10.59 0.98 -8.44
CA LEU A 144 10.04 -0.36 -8.34
C LEU A 144 8.50 -0.30 -8.36
N ASP A 145 7.88 -0.99 -9.32
CA ASP A 145 6.44 -1.22 -9.30
C ASP A 145 6.15 -2.61 -8.74
N ILE A 146 5.13 -2.71 -7.90
CA ILE A 146 4.79 -3.94 -7.17
C ILE A 146 3.33 -4.30 -7.40
N VAL A 147 3.11 -5.58 -7.67
CA VAL A 147 1.80 -6.20 -7.80
C VAL A 147 1.70 -7.33 -6.77
N VAL A 148 0.76 -7.24 -5.85
CA VAL A 148 0.51 -8.24 -4.81
C VAL A 148 -0.78 -8.98 -5.12
N GLU A 149 -0.70 -10.29 -5.34
CA GLU A 149 -1.84 -11.19 -5.54
C GLU A 149 -2.17 -11.89 -4.22
N GLY A 150 -3.46 -11.94 -3.87
CA GLY A 150 -3.93 -12.64 -2.68
C GLY A 150 -5.44 -12.63 -2.54
N ASP A 151 -5.92 -13.16 -1.42
CA ASP A 151 -7.34 -13.21 -1.08
C ASP A 151 -7.65 -12.23 0.05
N ALA A 152 -8.67 -11.41 -0.13
CA ALA A 152 -9.14 -10.49 0.89
C ALA A 152 -10.03 -11.22 1.90
N VAL A 153 -9.58 -11.30 3.14
CA VAL A 153 -10.31 -11.91 4.26
C VAL A 153 -10.70 -10.80 5.24
N GLN A 154 -11.98 -10.72 5.60
CA GLN A 154 -12.44 -9.73 6.56
C GLN A 154 -11.85 -9.99 7.96
N VAL A 155 -11.35 -8.95 8.59
CA VAL A 155 -10.88 -8.95 9.98
C VAL A 155 -12.02 -8.48 10.88
N THR A 156 -12.42 -9.35 11.85
CA THR A 156 -13.49 -9.07 12.81
C THR A 156 -13.04 -9.19 14.26
N ASP A 157 -11.81 -9.59 14.51
CA ASP A 157 -11.23 -9.67 15.85
C ASP A 157 -10.86 -8.26 16.34
N ASP A 158 -11.50 -7.80 17.42
CA ASP A 158 -11.32 -6.43 17.93
C ASP A 158 -9.89 -6.16 18.41
N ALA A 159 -9.18 -7.16 18.93
CA ALA A 159 -7.79 -6.99 19.35
C ALA A 159 -6.87 -6.76 18.13
N MET A 160 -7.10 -7.46 17.03
CA MET A 160 -6.38 -7.22 15.78
C MET A 160 -6.77 -5.88 15.16
N LEU A 161 -8.05 -5.52 15.17
CA LEU A 161 -8.52 -4.22 14.69
C LEU A 161 -7.89 -3.07 15.48
N GLN A 162 -7.75 -3.19 16.80
CA GLN A 162 -7.08 -2.17 17.62
C GLN A 162 -5.61 -1.99 17.19
N ARG A 163 -4.86 -3.07 17.00
CA ARG A 163 -3.47 -3.02 16.50
C ARG A 163 -3.38 -2.38 15.12
N LEU A 164 -4.35 -2.66 14.26
CA LEU A 164 -4.42 -2.06 12.94
C LEU A 164 -4.74 -0.56 13.02
N ALA A 165 -5.66 -0.12 13.89
CA ALA A 165 -5.95 1.29 14.10
C ALA A 165 -4.70 2.07 14.57
N GLU A 166 -3.91 1.49 15.47
CA GLU A 166 -2.61 2.03 15.89
C GLU A 166 -1.64 2.14 14.69
N ALA A 167 -1.52 1.08 13.87
CA ALA A 167 -0.66 1.10 12.69
C ALA A 167 -1.06 2.15 11.64
N TRP A 168 -2.37 2.42 11.48
CA TRP A 168 -2.85 3.55 10.66
C TRP A 168 -2.48 4.90 11.25
N THR A 169 -2.67 5.07 12.55
CA THR A 169 -2.32 6.31 13.25
C THR A 169 -0.83 6.62 13.11
N ASP A 170 0.01 5.62 13.32
CA ASP A 170 1.48 5.76 13.24
C ASP A 170 1.95 6.07 11.81
N LYS A 171 1.42 5.37 10.81
CA LYS A 171 1.85 5.53 9.41
C LYS A 171 1.53 6.92 8.84
N TRP A 172 0.47 7.57 9.29
CA TRP A 172 0.00 8.87 8.77
C TRP A 172 -0.02 9.98 9.81
N ASP A 173 0.82 9.93 10.85
CA ASP A 173 0.98 10.98 11.86
C ASP A 173 -0.37 11.43 12.46
N GLY A 174 -1.25 10.47 12.77
CA GLY A 174 -2.56 10.73 13.36
C GLY A 174 -3.63 11.26 12.41
N ARG A 175 -3.38 11.39 11.10
CA ARG A 175 -4.40 11.82 10.12
C ARG A 175 -5.51 10.78 9.92
N TRP A 176 -5.23 9.51 10.14
CA TRP A 176 -6.19 8.41 10.09
C TRP A 176 -6.35 7.82 11.48
N GLN A 177 -7.49 8.09 12.11
CA GLN A 177 -7.82 7.59 13.44
C GLN A 177 -9.11 6.79 13.38
N TYR A 178 -9.08 5.58 13.92
CA TYR A 178 -10.19 4.67 13.95
C TYR A 178 -10.43 4.18 15.38
N GLU A 179 -11.70 4.05 15.77
CA GLU A 179 -12.12 3.29 16.93
C GLU A 179 -12.44 1.86 16.49
N ALA A 180 -11.77 0.87 17.08
CA ALA A 180 -12.01 -0.54 16.82
C ALA A 180 -13.04 -1.08 17.81
N ARG A 181 -14.21 -1.49 17.33
CA ARG A 181 -15.27 -2.16 18.12
C ARG A 181 -16.26 -2.87 17.22
N ASP A 182 -16.94 -3.85 17.77
CA ASP A 182 -18.00 -4.59 17.08
C ASP A 182 -17.53 -5.22 15.74
N GLY A 183 -16.24 -5.64 15.66
CA GLY A 183 -15.66 -6.24 14.47
C GLY A 183 -15.45 -5.27 13.30
N ARG A 184 -15.32 -3.96 13.56
CA ARG A 184 -15.24 -2.90 12.54
C ARG A 184 -14.38 -1.72 12.99
N PHE A 185 -14.02 -0.90 12.03
CA PHE A 185 -13.55 0.46 12.29
C PHE A 185 -14.72 1.44 12.31
N HIS A 186 -14.70 2.36 13.27
CA HIS A 186 -15.60 3.50 13.36
C HIS A 186 -14.81 4.80 13.23
N HIS A 187 -15.35 5.73 12.47
CA HIS A 187 -14.78 7.05 12.22
C HIS A 187 -15.92 8.05 12.12
N LEU A 188 -15.64 9.36 12.18
CA LEU A 188 -16.65 10.42 12.04
C LEU A 188 -17.50 10.30 10.76
N ALA A 189 -16.94 9.75 9.69
CA ALA A 189 -17.64 9.53 8.41
C ALA A 189 -18.48 8.24 8.37
N GLY A 190 -18.49 7.42 9.43
CA GLY A 190 -19.25 6.18 9.50
C GLY A 190 -18.39 4.95 9.81
N GLU A 191 -18.92 3.78 9.48
CA GLU A 191 -18.28 2.49 9.72
C GLU A 191 -17.46 2.03 8.49
N ALA A 192 -16.37 1.31 8.75
CA ALA A 192 -15.59 0.65 7.72
C ALA A 192 -15.29 -0.82 8.08
N LEU A 193 -15.40 -1.69 7.09
CA LEU A 193 -14.92 -3.06 7.18
C LEU A 193 -13.43 -3.09 6.90
N VAL A 194 -12.70 -3.92 7.62
CA VAL A 194 -11.27 -4.10 7.44
C VAL A 194 -11.01 -5.46 6.81
N PHE A 195 -10.13 -5.50 5.83
CA PHE A 195 -9.71 -6.72 5.15
C PHE A 195 -8.21 -6.91 5.26
N SER A 196 -7.80 -8.17 5.38
CA SER A 196 -6.41 -8.64 5.35
C SER A 196 -6.15 -9.38 4.04
N VAL A 197 -5.04 -9.07 3.38
CA VAL A 197 -4.57 -9.75 2.17
C VAL A 197 -3.17 -10.29 2.44
N ARG A 198 -3.06 -11.61 2.68
CA ARG A 198 -1.77 -12.29 2.70
C ARG A 198 -1.35 -12.53 1.25
N PRO A 199 -0.11 -12.18 0.89
CA PRO A 199 0.38 -12.46 -0.45
C PRO A 199 0.41 -13.97 -0.73
N ASN A 200 -0.11 -14.38 -1.88
CA ASN A 200 0.16 -15.69 -2.49
C ASN A 200 1.35 -15.57 -3.43
N LYS A 201 1.41 -14.44 -4.15
CA LYS A 201 2.51 -14.08 -5.04
C LYS A 201 2.70 -12.56 -5.05
N VAL A 202 3.94 -12.13 -5.16
CA VAL A 202 4.29 -10.73 -5.40
C VAL A 202 5.17 -10.64 -6.64
N LEU A 203 4.79 -9.75 -7.56
CA LEU A 203 5.63 -9.36 -8.68
C LEU A 203 6.29 -8.03 -8.35
N ALA A 204 7.60 -7.93 -8.60
CA ALA A 204 8.37 -6.71 -8.47
C ALA A 204 9.04 -6.40 -9.80
N PHE A 205 8.71 -5.24 -10.37
CA PHE A 205 9.19 -4.76 -11.65
C PHE A 205 10.23 -3.67 -11.39
N GLY A 206 11.51 -4.03 -11.50
CA GLY A 206 12.62 -3.08 -11.41
C GLY A 206 12.74 -2.29 -12.69
N LYS A 207 12.96 -0.98 -12.56
CA LYS A 207 13.15 -0.02 -13.65
C LYS A 207 14.63 0.32 -13.83
N GLY A 208 15.01 0.91 -14.96
CA GLY A 208 16.40 1.15 -15.33
C GLY A 208 16.96 -0.07 -16.07
N ALA A 209 17.75 -0.90 -15.40
CA ALA A 209 18.01 -2.27 -15.86
C ALA A 209 16.76 -3.10 -15.55
N PHE A 210 15.89 -3.27 -16.55
CA PHE A 210 14.57 -3.83 -16.35
C PHE A 210 14.62 -5.26 -15.81
N SER A 211 13.87 -5.53 -14.74
CA SER A 211 13.77 -6.87 -14.15
C SER A 211 12.35 -7.17 -13.69
N GLN A 212 11.90 -8.39 -13.95
CA GLN A 212 10.66 -8.91 -13.38
C GLN A 212 10.98 -10.02 -12.38
N THR A 213 10.80 -9.71 -11.11
CA THR A 213 11.00 -10.63 -9.98
C THR A 213 9.67 -11.19 -9.51
N ARG A 214 9.68 -12.46 -9.11
CA ARG A 214 8.53 -13.14 -8.49
C ARG A 214 8.91 -13.60 -7.09
N HIS A 215 8.02 -13.37 -6.14
CA HIS A 215 8.09 -13.90 -4.78
C HIS A 215 6.88 -14.79 -4.54
N TRP A 216 7.10 -16.06 -4.20
CA TRP A 216 6.07 -17.08 -3.97
C TRP A 216 5.99 -17.41 -2.48
N PHE A 217 4.76 -17.41 -1.91
CA PHE A 217 4.51 -17.66 -0.49
C PHE A 217 3.83 -19.00 -0.24
#